data_c2acdbdd30606420795285366ecdf088
#
_entry.id   c2acdbdd30606420795285366ecdf088
#
_cell.length_a   1.000
_cell.length_b   1.000
_cell.length_c   1.000
_cell.angle_alpha   90.00
_cell.angle_beta   90.00
_cell.angle_gamma   90.00
#
_symmetry.space_group_name_H-M   'P 1'
#
loop_
_entity.id
_entity.type
_entity.pdbx_description
1 polymer ?
#
loop_
_entity_poly.entity_id
_entity_poly.type
_entity_poly.pdbx_seq_one_letter_code
_entity_poly.pdbx_strand_id
1 'polypeptide(L)'
;GISAFAQQELATRSLRPENALSTDDFYAITVAAQQAGLLDNGASGYGLWSECSHGFSPSFTLTALQRLAQGNVSAAWHLHSLALAGLAAQFAQLSIPENTVFSVEGTQGIGRSALGRLLAERSLHGRDHTLLADVFGTGQRVLMVSPMTTHIAVLRYRDQTLQLEIHQLIESTVQRDQFPHGLDGCHALQWTASDTPYACGKLSVSQLAVLFSAQQLAQVALARGCVQNAGLLARRYAEIRIQGAHTIEQHDSVALLLADIDTATTTTTDALLRDAANQPLTALSALALRRECSPLLCKAINAAMQVHGGIGYMRDTGVEHLLRAANCLRLLSGSPPELALVIAGLTSNHAALPEAEHDESDH
;
A
#
# COMPACT_ATOMS: atom_id res chain seq x y z
N GLY A 1 -9.76 21.66 4.29
CA GLY A 1 -9.12 20.49 4.89
C GLY A 1 -9.13 19.28 3.93
N ILE A 2 -8.54 18.14 4.30
CA ILE A 2 -8.33 16.96 3.45
C ILE A 2 -9.62 16.42 2.82
N SER A 3 -10.73 16.40 3.56
CA SER A 3 -12.02 15.94 3.00
C SER A 3 -12.52 16.86 1.88
N ALA A 4 -12.32 18.18 2.01
CA ALA A 4 -12.66 19.12 0.95
C ALA A 4 -11.74 18.92 -0.27
N PHE A 5 -10.44 18.73 -0.07
CA PHE A 5 -9.49 18.39 -1.14
C PHE A 5 -9.89 17.10 -1.85
N ALA A 6 -10.17 16.02 -1.10
CA ALA A 6 -10.59 14.75 -1.67
C ALA A 6 -11.87 14.89 -2.52
N GLN A 7 -12.82 15.69 -2.06
CA GLN A 7 -14.08 15.91 -2.78
C GLN A 7 -13.92 16.82 -3.98
N GLN A 8 -13.16 17.89 -3.88
CA GLN A 8 -13.00 18.90 -4.94
C GLN A 8 -12.01 18.47 -6.02
N GLU A 9 -10.87 17.89 -5.64
CA GLU A 9 -9.79 17.57 -6.57
C GLU A 9 -9.81 16.11 -7.05
N LEU A 10 -10.30 15.17 -6.23
CA LEU A 10 -10.27 13.75 -6.60
C LEU A 10 -11.63 13.24 -7.07
N ALA A 11 -12.69 13.44 -6.30
CA ALA A 11 -14.00 12.89 -6.63
C ALA A 11 -14.62 13.55 -7.87
N THR A 12 -14.37 14.84 -8.10
CA THR A 12 -14.87 15.54 -9.31
C THR A 12 -14.24 15.03 -10.60
N ARG A 13 -12.98 14.57 -10.56
CA ARG A 13 -12.29 13.99 -11.72
C ARG A 13 -12.73 12.55 -11.99
N SER A 14 -13.36 11.91 -11.03
CA SER A 14 -13.89 10.54 -11.09
C SER A 14 -15.42 10.52 -11.23
N LEU A 15 -16.03 11.57 -11.80
CA LEU A 15 -17.49 11.66 -11.97
C LEU A 15 -18.09 10.53 -12.78
N ARG A 16 -17.29 9.89 -13.62
CA ARG A 16 -17.68 8.70 -14.38
C ARG A 16 -16.83 7.52 -13.91
N PRO A 17 -17.42 6.60 -13.13
CA PRO A 17 -16.71 5.46 -12.57
C PRO A 17 -16.01 4.58 -13.62
N GLU A 18 -16.52 4.59 -14.87
CA GLU A 18 -15.94 3.87 -15.99
C GLU A 18 -14.66 4.51 -16.57
N ASN A 19 -14.36 5.75 -16.23
CA ASN A 19 -13.20 6.47 -16.77
C ASN A 19 -12.05 6.43 -15.77
N ALA A 20 -10.94 5.82 -16.18
CA ALA A 20 -9.67 5.89 -15.47
C ALA A 20 -9.11 7.32 -15.49
N LEU A 21 -8.35 7.70 -14.45
CA LEU A 21 -7.61 8.96 -14.44
C LEU A 21 -6.59 9.01 -15.59
N SER A 22 -6.57 10.13 -16.31
CA SER A 22 -5.59 10.40 -17.33
C SER A 22 -4.26 10.89 -16.74
N THR A 23 -3.22 10.98 -17.57
CA THR A 23 -1.93 11.59 -17.17
C THR A 23 -2.12 13.04 -16.71
N ASP A 24 -2.96 13.81 -17.40
CA ASP A 24 -3.25 15.21 -17.07
C ASP A 24 -3.98 15.32 -15.72
N ASP A 25 -4.87 14.35 -15.39
CA ASP A 25 -5.52 14.30 -14.09
C ASP A 25 -4.50 14.07 -12.97
N PHE A 26 -3.59 13.11 -13.13
CA PHE A 26 -2.53 12.86 -12.16
C PHE A 26 -1.62 14.08 -11.99
N TYR A 27 -1.29 14.77 -13.08
CA TYR A 27 -0.52 16.01 -13.00
C TYR A 27 -1.24 17.10 -12.19
N ALA A 28 -2.48 17.37 -12.53
CA ALA A 28 -3.28 18.38 -11.83
C ALA A 28 -3.46 18.05 -10.33
N ILE A 29 -3.70 16.76 -10.00
CA ILE A 29 -3.80 16.27 -8.62
C ILE A 29 -2.48 16.48 -7.87
N THR A 30 -1.35 16.17 -8.51
CA THR A 30 -0.02 16.33 -7.90
C THR A 30 0.26 17.78 -7.57
N VAL A 31 0.01 18.69 -8.52
CA VAL A 31 0.19 20.14 -8.33
C VAL A 31 -0.71 20.65 -7.19
N ALA A 32 -2.00 20.26 -7.19
CA ALA A 32 -2.92 20.65 -6.13
C ALA A 32 -2.49 20.10 -4.76
N ALA A 33 -1.97 18.88 -4.71
CA ALA A 33 -1.46 18.27 -3.47
C ALA A 33 -0.19 18.97 -2.95
N GLN A 34 0.71 19.40 -3.84
CA GLN A 34 1.86 20.23 -3.48
C GLN A 34 1.42 21.58 -2.90
N GLN A 35 0.48 22.27 -3.56
CA GLN A 35 -0.07 23.56 -3.09
C GLN A 35 -0.80 23.41 -1.74
N ALA A 36 -1.43 22.26 -1.50
CA ALA A 36 -2.08 21.94 -0.22
C ALA A 36 -1.10 21.48 0.87
N GLY A 37 0.19 21.36 0.58
CA GLY A 37 1.23 20.88 1.51
C GLY A 37 1.20 19.38 1.78
N LEU A 38 0.44 18.59 1.01
CA LEU A 38 0.35 17.14 1.20
C LEU A 38 1.61 16.38 0.76
N LEU A 39 2.39 16.95 -0.16
CA LEU A 39 3.64 16.40 -0.68
C LEU A 39 4.88 17.16 -0.17
N ASP A 40 4.73 17.97 0.87
CA ASP A 40 5.84 18.69 1.46
C ASP A 40 6.68 17.74 2.33
N ASN A 41 7.78 17.30 1.78
CA ASN A 41 8.70 16.31 2.38
C ASN A 41 9.60 16.91 3.48
N GLY A 42 9.06 17.79 4.31
CA GLY A 42 9.74 18.24 5.52
C GLY A 42 10.07 19.71 5.62
N ALA A 43 9.82 20.54 4.60
CA ALA A 43 10.07 21.99 4.69
C ALA A 43 9.09 22.66 5.66
N SER A 44 7.81 22.22 5.68
CA SER A 44 6.79 22.73 6.63
C SER A 44 6.40 21.76 7.75
N GLY A 45 6.80 20.49 7.66
CA GLY A 45 6.47 19.46 8.64
C GLY A 45 5.02 18.95 8.58
N TYR A 46 4.26 19.27 7.52
CA TYR A 46 2.82 18.94 7.40
C TYR A 46 2.46 18.00 6.25
N GLY A 47 3.42 17.49 5.47
CA GLY A 47 3.17 16.56 4.39
C GLY A 47 2.79 15.16 4.85
N LEU A 48 2.27 14.35 3.95
CA LEU A 48 2.06 12.91 4.20
C LEU A 48 3.38 12.27 4.63
N TRP A 49 3.35 11.47 5.69
CA TRP A 49 4.50 10.80 6.31
C TRP A 49 5.54 11.70 6.98
N SER A 50 5.40 13.03 6.93
CA SER A 50 6.36 13.94 7.59
C SER A 50 6.45 13.71 9.10
N GLU A 51 5.37 13.34 9.76
CA GLU A 51 5.32 13.00 11.17
C GLU A 51 6.24 11.82 11.53
N CYS A 52 6.44 10.86 10.60
CA CYS A 52 7.32 9.71 10.83
C CYS A 52 8.80 10.07 10.83
N SER A 53 9.21 11.16 10.18
CA SER A 53 10.59 11.63 10.19
C SER A 53 11.03 12.15 11.57
N HIS A 54 10.06 12.52 12.40
CA HIS A 54 10.26 13.03 13.75
C HIS A 54 9.91 12.02 14.85
N GLY A 55 9.64 10.76 14.47
CA GLY A 55 9.26 9.70 15.40
C GLY A 55 7.83 9.81 15.95
N PHE A 56 6.97 10.61 15.32
CA PHE A 56 5.57 10.73 15.69
C PHE A 56 4.70 9.64 15.05
N SER A 57 3.53 9.47 15.61
CA SER A 57 2.50 8.57 15.14
C SER A 57 1.94 9.00 13.77
N PRO A 58 1.71 8.07 12.82
CA PRO A 58 1.20 8.38 11.48
C PRO A 58 -0.30 8.65 11.43
N SER A 59 -0.94 9.09 12.51
CA SER A 59 -2.40 9.22 12.62
C SER A 59 -2.98 10.21 11.60
N PHE A 60 -2.29 11.34 11.35
CA PHE A 60 -2.68 12.30 10.32
C PHE A 60 -2.63 11.65 8.94
N THR A 61 -1.51 11.05 8.57
CA THR A 61 -1.34 10.44 7.25
C THR A 61 -2.33 9.32 7.00
N LEU A 62 -2.57 8.43 7.96
CA LEU A 62 -3.53 7.33 7.81
C LEU A 62 -4.96 7.84 7.62
N THR A 63 -5.36 8.87 8.39
CA THR A 63 -6.65 9.53 8.23
C THR A 63 -6.75 10.22 6.87
N ALA A 64 -5.67 10.90 6.43
CA ALA A 64 -5.60 11.56 5.15
C ALA A 64 -5.76 10.57 3.99
N LEU A 65 -4.96 9.50 3.98
CA LEU A 65 -5.00 8.47 2.93
C LEU A 65 -6.38 7.82 2.79
N GLN A 66 -7.04 7.54 3.92
CA GLN A 66 -8.39 7.02 3.90
C GLN A 66 -9.37 8.00 3.22
N ARG A 67 -9.31 9.30 3.56
CA ARG A 67 -10.17 10.33 2.95
C ARG A 67 -9.86 10.54 1.47
N LEU A 68 -8.60 10.53 1.10
CA LEU A 68 -8.17 10.61 -0.29
C LEU A 68 -8.69 9.41 -1.09
N ALA A 69 -8.55 8.19 -0.57
CA ALA A 69 -9.02 6.97 -1.23
C ALA A 69 -10.56 6.90 -1.35
N GLN A 70 -11.29 7.51 -0.44
CA GLN A 70 -12.74 7.67 -0.54
C GLN A 70 -13.12 8.54 -1.76
N GLY A 71 -12.31 9.53 -2.10
CA GLY A 71 -12.46 10.33 -3.31
C GLY A 71 -12.00 9.59 -4.57
N ASN A 72 -10.76 9.12 -4.59
CA ASN A 72 -10.19 8.31 -5.66
C ASN A 72 -8.97 7.53 -5.14
N VAL A 73 -9.06 6.21 -5.19
CA VAL A 73 -8.02 5.33 -4.63
C VAL A 73 -6.72 5.35 -5.43
N SER A 74 -6.78 5.49 -6.75
CA SER A 74 -5.60 5.52 -7.62
C SER A 74 -4.78 6.80 -7.40
N ALA A 75 -5.47 7.94 -7.27
CA ALA A 75 -4.86 9.20 -6.89
C ALA A 75 -4.25 9.14 -5.48
N ALA A 76 -4.97 8.56 -4.52
CA ALA A 76 -4.47 8.40 -3.16
C ALA A 76 -3.24 7.50 -3.08
N TRP A 77 -3.21 6.41 -3.85
CA TRP A 77 -2.04 5.55 -4.01
C TRP A 77 -0.84 6.29 -4.60
N HIS A 78 -1.07 7.08 -5.65
CA HIS A 78 -0.03 7.88 -6.28
C HIS A 78 0.58 8.89 -5.28
N LEU A 79 -0.24 9.67 -4.59
CA LEU A 79 0.21 10.65 -3.60
C LEU A 79 0.95 9.98 -2.44
N HIS A 80 0.45 8.83 -1.96
CA HIS A 80 1.14 8.02 -0.97
C HIS A 80 2.54 7.59 -1.43
N SER A 81 2.64 7.07 -2.65
CA SER A 81 3.89 6.53 -3.20
C SER A 81 4.94 7.63 -3.42
N LEU A 82 4.53 8.83 -3.84
CA LEU A 82 5.40 10.01 -3.94
C LEU A 82 5.89 10.46 -2.57
N ALA A 83 4.97 10.61 -1.61
CA ALA A 83 5.32 11.08 -0.27
C ALA A 83 6.24 10.09 0.47
N LEU A 84 6.01 8.77 0.29
CA LEU A 84 6.86 7.75 0.90
C LEU A 84 8.26 7.71 0.25
N ALA A 85 8.36 7.98 -1.05
CA ALA A 85 9.67 8.16 -1.72
C ALA A 85 10.44 9.34 -1.13
N GLY A 86 9.76 10.46 -0.85
CA GLY A 86 10.36 11.62 -0.19
C GLY A 86 10.88 11.29 1.21
N LEU A 87 10.10 10.59 2.03
CA LEU A 87 10.55 10.13 3.35
C LEU A 87 11.77 9.19 3.26
N ALA A 88 11.74 8.24 2.32
CA ALA A 88 12.85 7.32 2.10
C ALA A 88 14.14 8.05 1.68
N ALA A 89 14.00 9.03 0.78
CA ALA A 89 15.11 9.87 0.34
C ALA A 89 15.68 10.71 1.48
N GLN A 90 14.83 11.29 2.33
CA GLN A 90 15.25 12.03 3.52
C GLN A 90 16.06 11.14 4.46
N PHE A 91 15.61 9.91 4.73
CA PHE A 91 16.34 8.94 5.54
C PHE A 91 17.71 8.57 4.94
N ALA A 92 17.76 8.39 3.63
CA ALA A 92 18.98 8.06 2.89
C ALA A 92 19.86 9.28 2.57
N GLN A 93 19.44 10.49 2.95
CA GLN A 93 20.11 11.78 2.64
C GLN A 93 20.35 11.99 1.15
N LEU A 94 19.32 11.66 0.33
CA LEU A 94 19.35 11.79 -1.13
C LEU A 94 18.40 12.90 -1.60
N SER A 95 18.81 13.61 -2.66
CA SER A 95 17.89 14.36 -3.49
C SER A 95 17.31 13.44 -4.56
N ILE A 96 16.00 13.46 -4.74
CA ILE A 96 15.31 12.62 -5.73
C ILE A 96 14.66 13.46 -6.81
N PRO A 97 14.60 12.96 -8.05
CA PRO A 97 13.85 13.60 -9.13
C PRO A 97 12.36 13.68 -8.80
N GLU A 98 11.68 14.65 -9.42
CA GLU A 98 10.22 14.73 -9.37
C GLU A 98 9.59 13.44 -9.91
N ASN A 99 8.41 13.09 -9.40
CA ASN A 99 7.68 11.88 -9.78
C ASN A 99 8.44 10.57 -9.52
N THR A 100 9.31 10.57 -8.51
CA THR A 100 9.89 9.35 -7.94
C THR A 100 8.88 8.68 -7.02
N VAL A 101 8.58 7.40 -7.25
CA VAL A 101 7.71 6.60 -6.37
C VAL A 101 8.52 5.56 -5.59
N PHE A 102 8.05 5.19 -4.42
CA PHE A 102 8.69 4.17 -3.58
C PHE A 102 8.06 2.80 -3.78
N SER A 103 8.89 1.77 -3.91
CA SER A 103 8.46 0.37 -3.95
C SER A 103 9.20 -0.46 -2.91
N VAL A 104 8.44 -1.13 -2.06
CA VAL A 104 8.96 -2.10 -1.07
C VAL A 104 9.01 -3.51 -1.67
N GLU A 105 8.48 -3.68 -2.87
CA GLU A 105 8.25 -4.99 -3.43
C GLU A 105 9.56 -5.69 -3.80
N GLY A 106 9.78 -6.83 -3.14
CA GLY A 106 10.78 -7.83 -3.52
C GLY A 106 10.09 -8.97 -4.25
N THR A 107 10.88 -9.75 -4.96
CA THR A 107 10.43 -11.00 -5.55
C THR A 107 9.95 -11.97 -4.48
N GLN A 108 8.85 -12.58 -4.76
CA GLN A 108 8.16 -13.76 -4.19
C GLN A 108 8.77 -14.42 -2.93
N GLY A 109 7.96 -14.52 -1.92
CA GLY A 109 7.86 -15.47 -0.78
C GLY A 109 9.12 -15.99 -0.05
N ILE A 110 10.17 -16.29 -0.74
CA ILE A 110 11.41 -16.84 -0.21
C ILE A 110 12.18 -15.75 0.55
N GLY A 111 12.55 -15.99 1.79
CA GLY A 111 13.33 -15.04 2.58
C GLY A 111 12.51 -14.06 3.43
N ARG A 112 11.19 -14.13 3.42
CA ARG A 112 10.35 -13.24 4.23
C ARG A 112 10.60 -13.38 5.74
N SER A 113 10.94 -14.57 6.23
CA SER A 113 11.35 -14.76 7.63
C SER A 113 12.71 -14.10 7.95
N ALA A 114 13.65 -14.08 7.00
CA ALA A 114 14.91 -13.34 7.14
C ALA A 114 14.66 -11.83 7.22
N LEU A 115 13.70 -11.30 6.44
CA LEU A 115 13.26 -9.91 6.59
C LEU A 115 12.70 -9.64 8.00
N GLY A 116 11.90 -10.56 8.54
CA GLY A 116 11.38 -10.44 9.90
C GLY A 116 12.51 -10.40 10.95
N ARG A 117 13.52 -11.26 10.83
CA ARG A 117 14.70 -11.23 11.72
C ARG A 117 15.50 -9.95 11.60
N LEU A 118 15.69 -9.45 10.37
CA LEU A 118 16.34 -8.17 10.14
C LEU A 118 15.59 -7.03 10.84
N LEU A 119 14.25 -6.95 10.62
CA LEU A 119 13.42 -5.91 11.25
C LEU A 119 13.38 -6.00 12.78
N ALA A 120 13.65 -7.17 13.36
CA ALA A 120 13.81 -7.38 14.80
C ALA A 120 15.24 -7.10 15.31
N GLU A 121 16.14 -6.61 14.44
CA GLU A 121 17.56 -6.38 14.74
C GLU A 121 18.28 -7.62 15.34
N ARG A 122 17.84 -8.81 14.89
CA ARG A 122 18.43 -10.07 15.35
C ARG A 122 19.70 -10.40 14.57
N SER A 123 20.55 -11.23 15.16
CA SER A 123 21.72 -11.76 14.48
C SER A 123 21.29 -12.52 13.22
N LEU A 124 21.86 -12.15 12.09
CA LEU A 124 21.65 -12.80 10.80
C LEU A 124 22.79 -13.79 10.54
N HIS A 125 22.47 -14.92 9.94
CA HIS A 125 23.43 -15.93 9.55
C HIS A 125 23.64 -15.92 8.03
N GLY A 126 24.66 -16.62 7.53
CA GLY A 126 25.03 -16.59 6.11
C GLY A 126 23.85 -16.82 5.15
N ARG A 127 22.96 -17.79 5.44
CA ARG A 127 21.76 -18.03 4.66
C ARG A 127 20.75 -16.85 4.70
N ASP A 128 20.65 -16.15 5.82
CA ASP A 128 19.76 -14.98 5.91
C ASP A 128 20.24 -13.85 5.01
N HIS A 129 21.53 -13.60 4.94
CA HIS A 129 22.11 -12.60 4.05
C HIS A 129 21.80 -12.91 2.58
N THR A 130 21.91 -14.18 2.16
CA THR A 130 21.55 -14.62 0.81
C THR A 130 20.05 -14.39 0.56
N LEU A 131 19.20 -14.81 1.48
CA LEU A 131 17.74 -14.62 1.35
C LEU A 131 17.33 -13.15 1.31
N LEU A 132 18.00 -12.28 2.07
CA LEU A 132 17.75 -10.83 2.03
C LEU A 132 18.24 -10.22 0.72
N ALA A 133 19.37 -10.68 0.20
CA ALA A 133 19.83 -10.28 -1.14
C ALA A 133 18.84 -10.69 -2.23
N ASP A 134 18.16 -11.82 -2.09
CA ASP A 134 17.09 -12.24 -3.00
C ASP A 134 15.82 -11.39 -2.83
N VAL A 135 15.38 -11.15 -1.57
CA VAL A 135 14.18 -10.34 -1.28
C VAL A 135 14.32 -8.92 -1.82
N PHE A 136 15.48 -8.31 -1.63
CA PHE A 136 15.79 -6.96 -2.11
C PHE A 136 16.66 -6.95 -3.38
N GLY A 137 16.70 -8.06 -4.09
CA GLY A 137 17.59 -8.25 -5.23
C GLY A 137 17.17 -7.51 -6.51
N THR A 138 17.92 -7.80 -7.59
CA THR A 138 17.71 -7.20 -8.92
C THR A 138 16.65 -7.92 -9.75
N GLY A 139 15.95 -8.91 -9.17
CA GLY A 139 14.91 -9.67 -9.87
C GLY A 139 13.77 -8.81 -10.37
N GLN A 140 13.00 -9.38 -11.31
CA GLN A 140 11.81 -8.74 -11.85
C GLN A 140 10.80 -8.39 -10.73
N ARG A 141 10.27 -7.19 -10.76
CA ARG A 141 9.28 -6.68 -9.81
C ARG A 141 8.01 -6.27 -10.53
N VAL A 142 6.88 -6.43 -9.87
CA VAL A 142 5.61 -5.86 -10.32
C VAL A 142 5.42 -4.54 -9.56
N LEU A 143 5.31 -3.47 -10.30
CA LEU A 143 5.10 -2.12 -9.78
C LEU A 143 3.72 -1.63 -10.19
N MET A 144 3.04 -0.94 -9.27
CA MET A 144 1.80 -0.23 -9.57
C MET A 144 2.08 1.26 -9.50
N VAL A 145 2.15 1.93 -10.65
CA VAL A 145 2.62 3.31 -10.75
C VAL A 145 1.68 4.16 -11.61
N SER A 146 1.62 5.45 -11.35
CA SER A 146 0.93 6.39 -12.23
C SER A 146 1.70 6.58 -13.54
N PRO A 147 1.05 7.03 -14.62
CA PRO A 147 1.71 7.30 -15.90
C PRO A 147 2.75 8.44 -15.83
N MET A 148 2.74 9.22 -14.75
CA MET A 148 3.72 10.31 -14.52
C MET A 148 5.03 9.82 -13.89
N THR A 149 5.10 8.59 -13.45
CA THR A 149 6.28 8.07 -12.73
C THR A 149 7.50 8.06 -13.66
N THR A 150 8.57 8.71 -13.23
CA THR A 150 9.83 8.81 -13.96
C THR A 150 10.95 8.00 -13.31
N HIS A 151 10.90 7.84 -12.00
CA HIS A 151 11.92 7.14 -11.23
C HIS A 151 11.27 6.24 -10.16
N ILE A 152 11.99 5.19 -9.81
CA ILE A 152 11.60 4.24 -8.76
C ILE A 152 12.66 4.25 -7.67
N ALA A 153 12.23 4.48 -6.43
CA ALA A 153 13.03 4.28 -5.24
C ALA A 153 12.81 2.85 -4.72
N VAL A 154 13.86 2.07 -4.63
CA VAL A 154 13.80 0.67 -4.20
C VAL A 154 14.79 0.36 -3.10
N LEU A 155 14.45 -0.61 -2.26
CA LEU A 155 15.34 -1.12 -1.24
C LEU A 155 16.28 -2.16 -1.85
N ARG A 156 17.54 -2.13 -1.42
CA ARG A 156 18.59 -3.09 -1.76
C ARG A 156 19.30 -3.59 -0.51
N TYR A 157 19.69 -4.85 -0.58
CA TYR A 157 20.56 -5.44 0.43
C TYR A 157 21.79 -6.01 -0.27
N ARG A 158 22.92 -5.30 -0.13
CA ARG A 158 24.20 -5.66 -0.73
C ARG A 158 25.30 -5.54 0.31
N ASP A 159 26.24 -6.48 0.32
CA ASP A 159 27.39 -6.46 1.23
C ASP A 159 26.95 -6.22 2.69
N GLN A 160 25.87 -6.92 3.10
CA GLN A 160 25.27 -6.80 4.44
C GLN A 160 24.80 -5.39 4.78
N THR A 161 24.60 -4.52 3.81
CA THR A 161 24.16 -3.15 3.98
C THR A 161 22.82 -2.91 3.30
N LEU A 162 21.90 -2.27 4.02
CA LEU A 162 20.66 -1.75 3.47
C LEU A 162 20.93 -0.44 2.73
N GLN A 163 20.38 -0.33 1.54
CA GLN A 163 20.52 0.83 0.68
C GLN A 163 19.17 1.20 0.08
N LEU A 164 18.98 2.48 -0.15
CA LEU A 164 17.96 3.02 -1.03
C LEU A 164 18.61 3.32 -2.37
N GLU A 165 18.14 2.68 -3.43
CA GLU A 165 18.58 2.98 -4.79
C GLU A 165 17.45 3.68 -5.55
N ILE A 166 17.80 4.73 -6.29
CA ILE A 166 16.89 5.44 -7.19
C ILE A 166 17.25 5.01 -8.60
N HIS A 167 16.27 4.51 -9.33
CA HIS A 167 16.45 4.08 -10.72
C HIS A 167 15.52 4.86 -11.64
N GLN A 168 16.00 5.25 -12.79
CA GLN A 168 15.18 5.82 -13.84
C GLN A 168 14.31 4.74 -14.47
N LEU A 169 13.03 5.04 -14.67
CA LEU A 169 12.09 4.16 -15.36
C LEU A 169 12.28 4.33 -16.88
N ILE A 170 13.03 3.40 -17.49
CA ILE A 170 13.32 3.41 -18.92
C ILE A 170 12.40 2.38 -19.60
N GLU A 171 11.78 2.75 -20.71
CA GLU A 171 10.83 1.88 -21.43
C GLU A 171 11.39 0.50 -21.79
N SER A 172 12.68 0.38 -22.10
CA SER A 172 13.33 -0.89 -22.41
C SER A 172 13.42 -1.87 -21.23
N THR A 173 13.27 -1.38 -19.99
CA THR A 173 13.30 -2.21 -18.77
C THR A 173 11.91 -2.51 -18.23
N VAL A 174 10.85 -2.09 -18.95
CA VAL A 174 9.46 -2.13 -18.50
C VAL A 174 8.63 -2.94 -19.45
N GLN A 175 7.91 -3.92 -18.93
CA GLN A 175 6.80 -4.56 -19.61
C GLN A 175 5.50 -4.09 -18.96
N ARG A 176 4.66 -3.40 -19.72
CA ARG A 176 3.32 -2.96 -19.25
C ARG A 176 2.34 -4.11 -19.38
N ASP A 177 1.58 -4.35 -18.32
CA ASP A 177 0.44 -5.24 -18.41
C ASP A 177 -0.73 -4.55 -19.13
N GLN A 178 -1.39 -5.27 -20.03
CA GLN A 178 -2.50 -4.74 -20.83
C GLN A 178 -3.83 -4.74 -20.06
N PHE A 179 -3.89 -5.41 -18.90
CA PHE A 179 -5.15 -5.55 -18.15
C PHE A 179 -5.19 -4.62 -16.92
N PRO A 180 -6.32 -3.98 -16.63
CA PRO A 180 -6.47 -3.16 -15.44
C PRO A 180 -6.47 -4.05 -14.18
N HIS A 181 -5.59 -3.74 -13.23
CA HIS A 181 -5.38 -4.55 -12.01
C HIS A 181 -6.04 -3.95 -10.76
N GLY A 182 -6.92 -2.97 -10.89
CA GLY A 182 -7.70 -2.47 -9.77
C GLY A 182 -7.40 -1.05 -9.34
N LEU A 183 -6.24 -0.48 -9.65
CA LEU A 183 -5.98 0.95 -9.49
C LEU A 183 -6.10 1.63 -10.85
N ASP A 184 -7.34 1.95 -11.24
CA ASP A 184 -7.65 2.46 -12.57
C ASP A 184 -6.92 3.78 -12.85
N GLY A 185 -6.26 3.85 -14.03
CA GLY A 185 -5.35 4.94 -14.38
C GLY A 185 -3.88 4.70 -13.99
N CYS A 186 -3.60 3.79 -13.05
CA CYS A 186 -2.24 3.32 -12.80
C CYS A 186 -1.87 2.19 -13.75
N HIS A 187 -0.57 2.02 -13.99
CA HIS A 187 -0.01 0.95 -14.79
C HIS A 187 0.60 -0.12 -13.88
N ALA A 188 0.27 -1.39 -14.14
CA ALA A 188 1.04 -2.51 -13.62
C ALA A 188 2.24 -2.72 -14.55
N LEU A 189 3.43 -2.58 -14.00
CA LEU A 189 4.68 -2.71 -14.73
C LEU A 189 5.46 -3.90 -14.19
N GLN A 190 5.92 -4.76 -15.08
CA GLN A 190 7.01 -5.68 -14.77
C GLN A 190 8.30 -4.93 -15.07
N TRP A 191 9.11 -4.74 -14.05
CA TRP A 191 10.31 -3.91 -14.11
C TRP A 191 11.51 -4.65 -13.52
N THR A 192 12.65 -4.48 -14.16
CA THR A 192 13.94 -4.96 -13.67
C THR A 192 14.88 -3.79 -13.50
N ALA A 193 15.52 -3.69 -12.34
CA ALA A 193 16.44 -2.61 -12.07
C ALA A 193 17.67 -2.66 -13.00
N SER A 194 18.15 -1.49 -13.40
CA SER A 194 19.44 -1.35 -14.07
C SER A 194 20.59 -1.62 -13.07
N ASP A 195 21.75 -2.01 -13.59
CA ASP A 195 22.95 -2.22 -12.77
C ASP A 195 23.47 -0.92 -12.13
N THR A 196 23.17 0.21 -12.76
CA THR A 196 23.63 1.52 -12.29
C THR A 196 22.44 2.36 -11.80
N PRO A 197 22.30 2.60 -10.49
CA PRO A 197 21.28 3.49 -9.98
C PRO A 197 21.60 4.96 -10.31
N TYR A 198 20.56 5.78 -10.43
CA TYR A 198 20.67 7.24 -10.52
C TYR A 198 21.31 7.84 -9.26
N ALA A 199 20.90 7.35 -8.10
CA ALA A 199 21.43 7.72 -6.80
C ALA A 199 21.32 6.54 -5.83
N CYS A 200 22.18 6.50 -4.82
CA CYS A 200 22.21 5.46 -3.81
C CYS A 200 22.56 6.05 -2.45
N GLY A 201 21.87 5.65 -1.39
CA GLY A 201 22.13 6.06 -0.01
C GLY A 201 21.88 4.93 0.97
N LYS A 202 22.56 4.97 2.13
CA LYS A 202 22.43 3.95 3.18
C LYS A 202 21.16 4.16 4.00
N LEU A 203 20.59 3.08 4.48
CA LEU A 203 19.48 3.08 5.43
C LEU A 203 19.84 2.26 6.67
N SER A 204 19.37 2.69 7.83
CA SER A 204 19.39 1.87 9.05
C SER A 204 18.21 0.89 9.06
N VAL A 205 18.30 -0.14 9.90
CA VAL A 205 17.19 -1.09 10.10
C VAL A 205 15.97 -0.40 10.68
N SER A 206 16.14 0.55 11.58
CA SER A 206 15.03 1.33 12.15
C SER A 206 14.31 2.17 11.07
N GLN A 207 15.05 2.80 10.15
CA GLN A 207 14.47 3.52 9.02
C GLN A 207 13.73 2.57 8.06
N LEU A 208 14.30 1.39 7.78
CA LEU A 208 13.59 0.34 7.03
C LEU A 208 12.28 -0.04 7.71
N ALA A 209 12.29 -0.25 9.04
CA ALA A 209 11.11 -0.62 9.80
C ALA A 209 10.00 0.43 9.69
N VAL A 210 10.35 1.73 9.73
CA VAL A 210 9.39 2.83 9.51
C VAL A 210 8.80 2.79 8.11
N LEU A 211 9.65 2.73 7.07
CA LEU A 211 9.18 2.71 5.66
C LEU A 211 8.30 1.49 5.37
N PHE A 212 8.72 0.32 5.85
CA PHE A 212 7.97 -0.91 5.69
C PHE A 212 6.61 -0.85 6.39
N SER A 213 6.58 -0.38 7.65
CA SER A 213 5.35 -0.22 8.42
C SER A 213 4.41 0.80 7.79
N ALA A 214 4.93 1.95 7.35
CA ALA A 214 4.19 2.99 6.64
C ALA A 214 3.50 2.43 5.40
N GLN A 215 4.22 1.65 4.59
CA GLN A 215 3.67 0.99 3.41
C GLN A 215 2.53 0.02 3.77
N GLN A 216 2.69 -0.80 4.81
CA GLN A 216 1.67 -1.77 5.22
C GLN A 216 0.40 -1.08 5.73
N LEU A 217 0.53 -0.08 6.58
CA LEU A 217 -0.62 0.66 7.13
C LEU A 217 -1.33 1.52 6.10
N ALA A 218 -0.59 2.12 5.15
CA ALA A 218 -1.18 2.87 4.04
C ALA A 218 -2.18 2.02 3.26
N GLN A 219 -1.84 0.78 2.96
CA GLN A 219 -2.71 -0.11 2.20
C GLN A 219 -4.01 -0.45 2.95
N VAL A 220 -3.97 -0.56 4.28
CA VAL A 220 -5.19 -0.71 5.10
C VAL A 220 -6.03 0.56 5.05
N ALA A 221 -5.40 1.74 5.19
CA ALA A 221 -6.10 3.02 5.14
C ALA A 221 -6.76 3.27 3.77
N LEU A 222 -6.05 2.98 2.69
CA LEU A 222 -6.56 3.09 1.31
C LEU A 222 -7.72 2.12 1.05
N ALA A 223 -7.56 0.84 1.40
CA ALA A 223 -8.62 -0.16 1.25
C ALA A 223 -9.86 0.20 2.07
N ARG A 224 -9.68 0.76 3.26
CA ARG A 224 -10.78 1.26 4.08
C ARG A 224 -11.52 2.42 3.41
N GLY A 225 -10.81 3.34 2.76
CA GLY A 225 -11.43 4.39 1.95
C GLY A 225 -12.29 3.82 0.81
N CYS A 226 -11.82 2.77 0.13
CA CYS A 226 -12.60 2.04 -0.87
C CYS A 226 -13.88 1.44 -0.29
N VAL A 227 -13.79 0.76 0.86
CA VAL A 227 -14.95 0.13 1.51
C VAL A 227 -15.97 1.17 1.95
N GLN A 228 -15.53 2.32 2.46
CA GLN A 228 -16.43 3.42 2.81
C GLN A 228 -17.19 3.95 1.59
N ASN A 229 -16.49 4.15 0.47
CA ASN A 229 -17.14 4.59 -0.77
C ASN A 229 -18.11 3.54 -1.29
N ALA A 230 -17.72 2.27 -1.33
CA ALA A 230 -18.59 1.16 -1.72
C ALA A 230 -19.84 1.06 -0.84
N GLY A 231 -19.69 1.25 0.48
CA GLY A 231 -20.79 1.28 1.44
C GLY A 231 -21.77 2.42 1.17
N LEU A 232 -21.27 3.62 0.83
CA LEU A 232 -22.15 4.74 0.43
C LEU A 232 -22.93 4.44 -0.85
N LEU A 233 -22.27 3.84 -1.85
CA LEU A 233 -22.94 3.45 -3.10
C LEU A 233 -23.99 2.36 -2.84
N ALA A 234 -23.67 1.35 -2.03
CA ALA A 234 -24.60 0.27 -1.67
C ALA A 234 -25.85 0.79 -0.96
N ARG A 235 -25.69 1.73 -0.01
CA ARG A 235 -26.83 2.35 0.69
C ARG A 235 -27.71 3.12 -0.27
N ARG A 236 -27.14 4.01 -1.07
CA ARG A 236 -27.89 4.79 -2.06
C ARG A 236 -28.68 3.88 -3.02
N TYR A 237 -28.07 2.77 -3.44
CA TYR A 237 -28.74 1.80 -4.28
C TYR A 237 -29.89 1.10 -3.54
N ALA A 238 -29.66 0.70 -2.27
CA ALA A 238 -30.67 0.02 -1.46
C ALA A 238 -31.90 0.90 -1.17
N GLU A 239 -31.70 2.22 -1.02
CA GLU A 239 -32.78 3.22 -0.79
C GLU A 239 -33.69 3.40 -2.01
N ILE A 240 -33.19 3.19 -3.23
CA ILE A 240 -33.97 3.47 -4.47
C ILE A 240 -34.43 2.18 -5.19
N ARG A 241 -33.78 1.06 -4.97
CA ARG A 241 -34.14 -0.21 -5.63
C ARG A 241 -35.34 -0.83 -4.97
N ILE A 242 -36.41 -1.05 -5.77
CA ILE A 242 -37.64 -1.71 -5.29
C ILE A 242 -37.62 -3.18 -5.73
N GLN A 243 -37.88 -4.08 -4.78
CA GLN A 243 -38.11 -5.50 -5.01
C GLN A 243 -39.09 -6.04 -3.95
N GLY A 244 -40.10 -6.82 -4.36
CA GLY A 244 -41.07 -7.31 -3.41
C GLY A 244 -41.98 -6.21 -2.83
N ALA A 245 -42.30 -5.16 -3.59
CA ALA A 245 -43.12 -3.99 -3.23
C ALA A 245 -42.47 -2.99 -2.23
N HIS A 246 -41.22 -3.22 -1.81
CA HIS A 246 -40.47 -2.34 -0.88
C HIS A 246 -39.09 -2.01 -1.44
N THR A 247 -38.48 -0.96 -0.90
CA THR A 247 -37.05 -0.72 -1.15
C THR A 247 -36.23 -1.86 -0.55
N ILE A 248 -35.13 -2.24 -1.23
CA ILE A 248 -34.37 -3.42 -0.77
C ILE A 248 -33.69 -3.20 0.58
N GLU A 249 -33.49 -1.97 1.04
CA GLU A 249 -32.97 -1.66 2.39
C GLU A 249 -33.85 -2.22 3.51
N GLN A 250 -35.15 -2.45 3.23
CA GLN A 250 -36.13 -2.98 4.21
C GLN A 250 -36.06 -4.51 4.33
N HIS A 251 -35.27 -5.19 3.52
CA HIS A 251 -35.07 -6.62 3.61
C HIS A 251 -33.91 -6.95 4.58
N ASP A 252 -34.16 -7.80 5.56
CA ASP A 252 -33.18 -8.22 6.56
C ASP A 252 -31.86 -8.71 5.94
N SER A 253 -31.93 -9.43 4.82
CA SER A 253 -30.77 -9.92 4.09
C SER A 253 -29.87 -8.79 3.59
N VAL A 254 -30.44 -7.66 3.16
CA VAL A 254 -29.69 -6.46 2.74
C VAL A 254 -29.18 -5.70 3.96
N ALA A 255 -29.99 -5.58 5.02
CA ALA A 255 -29.58 -4.95 6.26
C ALA A 255 -28.34 -5.65 6.89
N LEU A 256 -28.28 -6.99 6.85
CA LEU A 256 -27.11 -7.76 7.29
C LEU A 256 -25.86 -7.45 6.47
N LEU A 257 -25.97 -7.32 5.14
CA LEU A 257 -24.84 -6.94 4.27
C LEU A 257 -24.33 -5.51 4.58
N LEU A 258 -25.24 -4.58 4.81
CA LEU A 258 -24.90 -3.21 5.18
C LEU A 258 -24.23 -3.16 6.56
N ALA A 259 -24.71 -3.96 7.51
CA ALA A 259 -24.10 -4.09 8.85
C ALA A 259 -22.68 -4.70 8.79
N ASP A 260 -22.43 -5.66 7.90
CA ASP A 260 -21.08 -6.22 7.66
C ASP A 260 -20.11 -5.12 7.19
N ILE A 261 -20.55 -4.21 6.32
CA ILE A 261 -19.75 -3.08 5.83
C ILE A 261 -19.43 -2.11 6.97
N ASP A 262 -20.43 -1.75 7.79
CA ASP A 262 -20.23 -0.84 8.92
C ASP A 262 -19.33 -1.44 9.99
N THR A 263 -19.51 -2.71 10.30
CA THR A 263 -18.66 -3.43 11.25
C THR A 263 -17.21 -3.43 10.79
N ALA A 264 -16.94 -3.75 9.54
CA ALA A 264 -15.59 -3.76 8.99
C ALA A 264 -14.95 -2.36 9.04
N THR A 265 -15.69 -1.33 8.63
CA THR A 265 -15.18 0.05 8.64
C THR A 265 -14.91 0.57 10.05
N THR A 266 -15.76 0.27 11.01
CA THR A 266 -15.60 0.68 12.42
C THR A 266 -14.43 -0.05 13.07
N THR A 267 -14.40 -1.38 12.95
CA THR A 267 -13.33 -2.21 13.53
C THR A 267 -11.95 -1.81 13.01
N THR A 268 -11.83 -1.59 11.69
CA THR A 268 -10.55 -1.20 11.09
C THR A 268 -10.15 0.23 11.45
N THR A 269 -11.11 1.14 11.69
CA THR A 269 -10.82 2.48 12.20
C THR A 269 -10.19 2.42 13.57
N ASP A 270 -10.87 1.75 14.47
CA ASP A 270 -10.44 1.64 15.86
C ASP A 270 -9.07 0.96 15.97
N ALA A 271 -8.82 -0.04 15.13
CA ALA A 271 -7.54 -0.72 15.07
C ALA A 271 -6.43 0.22 14.59
N LEU A 272 -6.62 0.94 13.47
CA LEU A 272 -5.64 1.88 12.92
C LEU A 272 -5.37 3.06 13.87
N LEU A 273 -6.41 3.66 14.44
CA LEU A 273 -6.23 4.84 15.28
C LEU A 273 -5.67 4.51 16.66
N ARG A 274 -6.02 3.35 17.24
CA ARG A 274 -5.45 2.91 18.54
C ARG A 274 -3.97 2.59 18.42
N ASP A 275 -3.58 1.91 17.37
CA ASP A 275 -2.18 1.57 17.13
C ASP A 275 -1.37 2.84 16.84
N ALA A 276 -1.94 3.73 16.02
CA ALA A 276 -1.33 5.00 15.68
C ALA A 276 -1.22 5.98 16.87
N ALA A 277 -2.09 5.94 17.87
CA ALA A 277 -2.11 6.93 18.95
C ALA A 277 -1.11 6.64 20.09
N ASN A 278 -0.69 5.39 20.25
CA ASN A 278 -0.09 4.94 21.51
C ASN A 278 1.39 4.61 21.48
N GLN A 279 2.02 4.47 20.30
CA GLN A 279 3.44 4.05 20.22
C GLN A 279 4.09 4.42 18.88
N PRO A 280 5.42 4.49 18.80
CA PRO A 280 6.13 4.50 17.53
C PRO A 280 5.75 3.25 16.73
N LEU A 281 5.62 3.42 15.41
CA LEU A 281 5.30 2.33 14.48
C LEU A 281 6.25 1.15 14.65
N THR A 282 5.70 0.01 15.03
CA THR A 282 6.45 -1.25 15.03
C THR A 282 6.06 -2.07 13.80
N ALA A 283 7.05 -2.75 13.21
CA ALA A 283 6.78 -3.62 12.07
C ALA A 283 5.80 -4.75 12.42
N LEU A 284 5.82 -5.24 13.66
CA LEU A 284 4.91 -6.29 14.12
C LEU A 284 3.46 -5.82 14.13
N SER A 285 3.17 -4.66 14.72
CA SER A 285 1.79 -4.16 14.80
C SER A 285 1.26 -3.80 13.40
N ALA A 286 2.06 -3.16 12.56
CA ALA A 286 1.68 -2.83 11.19
C ALA A 286 1.33 -4.08 10.35
N LEU A 287 2.15 -5.12 10.46
CA LEU A 287 1.91 -6.39 9.76
C LEU A 287 0.69 -7.16 10.29
N ALA A 288 0.52 -7.18 11.61
CA ALA A 288 -0.64 -7.82 12.24
C ALA A 288 -1.94 -7.12 11.79
N LEU A 289 -1.99 -5.80 11.86
CA LEU A 289 -3.13 -5.01 11.38
C LEU A 289 -3.40 -5.26 9.90
N ARG A 290 -2.37 -5.22 9.07
CA ARG A 290 -2.50 -5.47 7.65
C ARG A 290 -3.09 -6.83 7.36
N ARG A 291 -2.56 -7.87 8.02
CA ARG A 291 -2.99 -9.25 7.84
C ARG A 291 -4.44 -9.48 8.24
N GLU A 292 -4.89 -8.89 9.36
CA GLU A 292 -6.23 -9.06 9.88
C GLU A 292 -7.26 -8.14 9.19
N CYS A 293 -6.91 -6.89 8.94
CA CYS A 293 -7.85 -5.93 8.34
C CYS A 293 -8.12 -6.19 6.85
N SER A 294 -7.12 -6.63 6.08
CA SER A 294 -7.30 -6.78 4.62
C SER A 294 -8.39 -7.79 4.23
N PRO A 295 -8.48 -9.01 4.81
CA PRO A 295 -9.57 -9.93 4.50
C PRO A 295 -10.93 -9.39 4.93
N LEU A 296 -10.99 -8.70 6.08
CA LEU A 296 -12.22 -8.09 6.58
C LEU A 296 -12.74 -7.01 5.64
N LEU A 297 -11.87 -6.12 5.16
CA LEU A 297 -12.22 -5.10 4.18
C LEU A 297 -12.62 -5.68 2.83
N CYS A 298 -11.95 -6.74 2.35
CA CYS A 298 -12.37 -7.43 1.13
C CYS A 298 -13.73 -8.11 1.29
N LYS A 299 -14.05 -8.70 2.44
CA LYS A 299 -15.37 -9.22 2.73
C LYS A 299 -16.45 -8.13 2.66
N ALA A 300 -16.18 -6.99 3.28
CA ALA A 300 -17.11 -5.87 3.30
C ALA A 300 -17.40 -5.31 1.89
N ILE A 301 -16.39 -5.21 1.03
CA ILE A 301 -16.60 -4.72 -0.33
C ILE A 301 -17.36 -5.73 -1.20
N ASN A 302 -17.19 -7.04 -0.95
CA ASN A 302 -18.03 -8.07 -1.56
C ASN A 302 -19.49 -7.96 -1.09
N ALA A 303 -19.73 -7.60 0.18
CA ALA A 303 -21.09 -7.32 0.66
C ALA A 303 -21.72 -6.14 -0.09
N ALA A 304 -20.97 -5.06 -0.34
CA ALA A 304 -21.43 -3.93 -1.14
C ALA A 304 -21.79 -4.34 -2.60
N MET A 305 -20.96 -5.20 -3.22
CA MET A 305 -21.26 -5.81 -4.52
C MET A 305 -22.58 -6.62 -4.48
N GLN A 306 -22.73 -7.42 -3.43
CA GLN A 306 -23.93 -8.27 -3.28
C GLN A 306 -25.21 -7.45 -3.10
N VAL A 307 -25.17 -6.30 -2.42
CA VAL A 307 -26.30 -5.36 -2.34
C VAL A 307 -26.75 -4.90 -3.72
N HIS A 308 -25.80 -4.63 -4.64
CA HIS A 308 -26.12 -4.24 -6.03
C HIS A 308 -26.60 -5.43 -6.88
N GLY A 309 -26.29 -6.67 -6.48
CA GLY A 309 -26.58 -7.86 -7.28
C GLY A 309 -25.83 -7.84 -8.62
N GLY A 310 -26.46 -8.37 -9.68
CA GLY A 310 -25.80 -8.49 -10.99
C GLY A 310 -25.32 -7.18 -11.60
N ILE A 311 -25.99 -6.06 -11.32
CA ILE A 311 -25.56 -4.74 -11.84
C ILE A 311 -24.28 -4.22 -11.17
N GLY A 312 -23.95 -4.69 -9.97
CA GLY A 312 -22.69 -4.32 -9.29
C GLY A 312 -21.43 -4.66 -10.09
N TYR A 313 -21.51 -5.62 -11.01
CA TYR A 313 -20.41 -5.96 -11.93
C TYR A 313 -20.29 -5.00 -13.12
N MET A 314 -21.22 -4.07 -13.29
CA MET A 314 -21.17 -3.08 -14.36
C MET A 314 -20.31 -1.89 -13.90
N ARG A 315 -19.47 -1.36 -14.80
CA ARG A 315 -18.53 -0.28 -14.48
C ARG A 315 -19.21 1.04 -14.10
N ASP A 316 -20.40 1.29 -14.64
CA ASP A 316 -21.18 2.51 -14.39
C ASP A 316 -21.73 2.61 -12.96
N THR A 317 -21.82 1.50 -12.23
CA THR A 317 -22.24 1.50 -10.83
C THR A 317 -21.19 2.02 -9.86
N GLY A 318 -19.92 2.01 -10.27
CA GLY A 318 -18.80 2.48 -9.47
C GLY A 318 -18.34 1.54 -8.35
N VAL A 319 -18.99 0.38 -8.14
CA VAL A 319 -18.59 -0.57 -7.07
C VAL A 319 -17.54 -1.57 -7.58
N GLU A 320 -17.61 -1.95 -8.84
CA GLU A 320 -16.73 -2.94 -9.45
C GLU A 320 -15.24 -2.54 -9.34
N HIS A 321 -14.89 -1.30 -9.70
CA HIS A 321 -13.52 -0.84 -9.62
C HIS A 321 -12.99 -0.76 -8.17
N LEU A 322 -13.85 -0.46 -7.18
CA LEU A 322 -13.49 -0.45 -5.77
C LEU A 322 -13.17 -1.87 -5.27
N LEU A 323 -13.91 -2.88 -5.75
CA LEU A 323 -13.63 -4.28 -5.46
C LEU A 323 -12.24 -4.69 -6.01
N ARG A 324 -11.95 -4.35 -7.26
CA ARG A 324 -10.63 -4.62 -7.86
C ARG A 324 -9.51 -3.90 -7.10
N ALA A 325 -9.74 -2.63 -6.75
CA ALA A 325 -8.77 -1.84 -6.00
C ALA A 325 -8.45 -2.44 -4.63
N ALA A 326 -9.47 -2.82 -3.86
CA ALA A 326 -9.26 -3.44 -2.54
C ALA A 326 -8.51 -4.78 -2.63
N ASN A 327 -8.82 -5.60 -3.64
CA ASN A 327 -8.09 -6.85 -3.86
C ASN A 327 -6.64 -6.61 -4.33
N CYS A 328 -6.41 -5.62 -5.17
CA CYS A 328 -5.06 -5.19 -5.57
C CYS A 328 -4.26 -4.74 -4.34
N LEU A 329 -4.79 -3.82 -3.55
CA LEU A 329 -4.16 -3.34 -2.31
C LEU A 329 -3.85 -4.47 -1.32
N ARG A 330 -4.70 -5.51 -1.25
CA ARG A 330 -4.47 -6.68 -0.40
C ARG A 330 -3.24 -7.48 -0.78
N LEU A 331 -2.83 -7.45 -2.03
CA LEU A 331 -1.72 -8.25 -2.57
C LEU A 331 -0.43 -7.47 -2.74
N LEU A 332 -0.51 -6.16 -2.97
CA LEU A 332 0.67 -5.30 -3.12
C LEU A 332 1.54 -5.35 -1.85
N SER A 333 2.85 -5.36 -2.02
CA SER A 333 3.85 -5.39 -0.93
C SER A 333 3.75 -6.59 0.02
N GLY A 334 3.20 -7.69 -0.45
CA GLY A 334 3.11 -8.95 0.26
C GLY A 334 1.67 -9.44 0.47
N SER A 335 1.44 -10.68 0.08
CA SER A 335 0.19 -11.41 0.33
C SER A 335 0.06 -11.80 1.81
N PRO A 336 -1.14 -12.11 2.32
CA PRO A 336 -1.32 -12.51 3.71
C PRO A 336 -0.43 -13.67 4.19
N PRO A 337 -0.15 -14.72 3.39
CA PRO A 337 0.85 -15.74 3.76
C PRO A 337 2.28 -15.21 3.87
N GLU A 338 2.70 -14.34 2.95
CA GLU A 338 4.03 -13.73 3.00
C GLU A 338 4.22 -12.84 4.22
N LEU A 339 3.19 -12.05 4.58
CA LEU A 339 3.20 -11.25 5.81
C LEU A 339 3.31 -12.13 7.07
N ALA A 340 2.65 -13.30 7.08
CA ALA A 340 2.79 -14.27 8.18
C ALA A 340 4.23 -14.77 8.35
N LEU A 341 4.95 -14.99 7.25
CA LEU A 341 6.37 -15.37 7.30
C LEU A 341 7.26 -14.26 7.88
N VAL A 342 6.98 -12.99 7.55
CA VAL A 342 7.70 -11.86 8.15
C VAL A 342 7.41 -11.79 9.65
N ILE A 343 6.15 -11.93 10.08
CA ILE A 343 5.75 -11.96 11.48
C ILE A 343 6.47 -13.11 12.21
N ALA A 344 6.49 -14.30 11.63
CA ALA A 344 7.21 -15.44 12.21
C ALA A 344 8.71 -15.14 12.42
N GLY A 345 9.35 -14.47 11.47
CA GLY A 345 10.74 -14.02 11.62
C GLY A 345 10.91 -12.96 12.71
N LEU A 346 9.95 -12.03 12.87
CA LEU A 346 9.95 -11.01 13.92
C LEU A 346 9.83 -11.64 15.32
N THR A 347 9.02 -12.67 15.48
CA THR A 347 8.65 -13.23 16.78
C THR A 347 9.42 -14.49 17.16
N SER A 348 10.04 -15.20 16.19
CA SER A 348 10.78 -16.44 16.48
C SER A 348 12.01 -16.19 17.34
N ASN A 349 12.13 -16.93 18.44
CA ASN A 349 13.35 -16.95 19.29
C ASN A 349 14.39 -17.98 18.84
N HIS A 350 14.24 -18.55 17.63
CA HIS A 350 15.21 -19.52 17.16
C HIS A 350 16.55 -18.85 16.96
N ALA A 351 17.48 -19.08 17.90
CA ALA A 351 18.89 -19.16 17.58
C ALA A 351 19.02 -20.13 16.40
N ALA A 352 19.74 -19.74 15.34
CA ALA A 352 19.91 -20.62 14.18
C ALA A 352 20.32 -22.00 14.66
N LEU A 353 19.70 -23.02 14.07
CA LEU A 353 20.25 -24.35 14.18
C LEU A 353 21.69 -24.27 13.68
N PRO A 354 22.69 -24.80 14.43
CA PRO A 354 24.06 -24.84 13.95
C PRO A 354 24.02 -25.52 12.56
N GLU A 355 24.79 -24.97 11.63
CA GLU A 355 24.98 -25.58 10.32
C GLU A 355 25.38 -27.04 10.59
N ALA A 356 24.61 -27.99 10.08
CA ALA A 356 25.04 -29.38 10.10
C ALA A 356 26.32 -29.40 9.27
N GLU A 357 27.46 -29.57 9.97
CA GLU A 357 28.72 -29.90 9.31
C GLU A 357 28.43 -31.14 8.46
N HIS A 358 28.39 -30.95 7.15
CA HIS A 358 28.47 -32.05 6.24
C HIS A 358 29.89 -32.62 6.42
N ASP A 359 29.96 -33.58 7.31
CA ASP A 359 31.12 -34.46 7.44
C ASP A 359 31.26 -35.21 6.09
N GLU A 360 32.05 -34.66 5.20
CA GLU A 360 32.57 -35.36 4.03
C GLU A 360 33.65 -36.35 4.50
N SER A 361 33.26 -37.31 5.30
CA SER A 361 34.06 -38.50 5.56
C SER A 361 33.12 -39.70 5.50
N ASP A 362 32.98 -40.28 4.26
CA ASP A 362 33.06 -41.73 4.11
C ASP A 362 32.93 -42.13 2.61
N HIS A 363 34.11 -42.55 2.11
CA HIS A 363 34.39 -43.52 1.00
C HIS A 363 33.89 -43.24 -0.41
#